data_376c385905d108c59ca185ee49e0313f
#
_entry.id   376c385905d108c59ca185ee49e0313f
#
_cell.length_a   1.000
_cell.length_b   1.000
_cell.length_c   1.000
_cell.angle_alpha   90.00
_cell.angle_beta   90.00
_cell.angle_gamma   90.00
#
_symmetry.space_group_name_H-M   'P 1'
#
loop_
_entity.id
_entity.type
_entity.pdbx_description
1 polymer ?
#
loop_
_entity_poly.entity_id
_entity_poly.type
_entity_poly.pdbx_seq_one_letter_code
_entity_poly.pdbx_strand_id
1 'polypeptide(L)'
;KNPSVMKKIHDWVENGGVLIGYKNSINWLKEANLLKVQEKESNLIAKDISFIEKSSFIGAQKIGGAIFETKIDRSHPINYGQTDSSMPIFRNSAIFLNQDQQSYNNPIKYSSSPLISGYISKENYNLLKSTTPIKIQKFSKGKVIYLTDNTNFRAFWYGTNKILMNAIFFSGIM
;
A
#
# COMPACT_ATOMS: atom_id res chain seq x y z
N LYS A 1 -6.23 13.59 18.42
CA LYS A 1 -7.22 12.87 17.59
C LYS A 1 -8.61 13.03 18.24
N ASN A 2 -9.65 13.28 17.46
CA ASN A 2 -11.01 13.50 18.02
C ASN A 2 -11.81 12.18 17.96
N PRO A 3 -12.10 11.54 19.12
CA PRO A 3 -12.80 10.26 19.16
C PRO A 3 -14.20 10.32 18.52
N SER A 4 -14.89 11.45 18.61
CA SER A 4 -16.21 11.64 18.02
C SER A 4 -16.17 11.58 16.48
N VAL A 5 -15.13 12.16 15.86
CA VAL A 5 -14.94 12.10 14.40
C VAL A 5 -14.59 10.67 13.97
N MET A 6 -13.73 9.98 14.72
CA MET A 6 -13.40 8.58 14.44
C MET A 6 -14.64 7.70 14.47
N LYS A 7 -15.48 7.86 15.49
CA LYS A 7 -16.75 7.12 15.59
C LYS A 7 -17.69 7.41 14.41
N LYS A 8 -17.86 8.67 14.03
CA LYS A 8 -18.73 9.04 12.89
C LYS A 8 -18.26 8.40 11.57
N ILE A 9 -16.94 8.40 11.31
CA ILE A 9 -16.41 7.77 10.10
C ILE A 9 -16.56 6.25 10.17
N HIS A 10 -16.31 5.65 11.33
CA HIS A 10 -16.51 4.22 11.55
C HIS A 10 -17.96 3.83 11.25
N ASP A 11 -18.92 4.51 11.87
CA ASP A 11 -20.36 4.26 11.69
C ASP A 11 -20.78 4.47 10.22
N TRP A 12 -20.21 5.48 9.53
CA TRP A 12 -20.45 5.71 8.10
C TRP A 12 -19.94 4.56 7.23
N VAL A 13 -18.72 4.05 7.47
CA VAL A 13 -18.20 2.89 6.74
C VAL A 13 -19.04 1.65 7.03
N GLU A 14 -19.40 1.40 8.31
CA GLU A 14 -20.23 0.28 8.71
C GLU A 14 -21.58 0.26 7.99
N ASN A 15 -22.15 1.42 7.74
CA ASN A 15 -23.43 1.59 7.04
C ASN A 15 -23.33 1.60 5.51
N GLY A 16 -22.18 1.29 4.93
CA GLY A 16 -22.00 1.12 3.49
C GLY A 16 -21.05 2.12 2.82
N GLY A 17 -20.45 3.02 3.60
CA GLY A 17 -19.44 3.95 3.10
C GLY A 17 -18.18 3.24 2.59
N VAL A 18 -17.52 3.84 1.61
CA VAL A 18 -16.23 3.38 1.08
C VAL A 18 -15.14 4.37 1.45
N LEU A 19 -14.20 3.94 2.27
CA LEU A 19 -13.08 4.76 2.72
C LEU A 19 -11.81 4.39 1.97
N ILE A 20 -11.19 5.37 1.28
CA ILE A 20 -9.91 5.19 0.59
C ILE A 20 -8.83 5.88 1.41
N GLY A 21 -7.83 5.12 1.85
CA GLY A 21 -6.71 5.60 2.65
C GLY A 21 -5.36 5.43 1.94
N TYR A 22 -4.45 6.34 2.21
CA TYR A 22 -3.10 6.34 1.65
C TYR A 22 -2.03 6.46 2.72
N LYS A 23 -0.89 5.80 2.51
CA LYS A 23 0.36 6.03 3.26
C LYS A 23 0.14 6.07 4.79
N ASN A 24 0.51 7.16 5.42
CA ASN A 24 0.48 7.33 6.87
C ASN A 24 -0.93 7.28 7.50
N SER A 25 -2.00 7.24 6.68
CA SER A 25 -3.34 7.00 7.19
C SER A 25 -3.50 5.61 7.84
N ILE A 26 -2.57 4.69 7.59
CA ILE A 26 -2.60 3.32 8.14
C ILE A 26 -2.73 3.32 9.67
N ASN A 27 -1.98 4.18 10.37
CA ASN A 27 -2.02 4.24 11.82
C ASN A 27 -3.39 4.68 12.33
N TRP A 28 -3.97 5.68 11.68
CA TRP A 28 -5.31 6.15 12.02
C TRP A 28 -6.37 5.09 11.72
N LEU A 29 -6.29 4.41 10.57
CA LEU A 29 -7.23 3.34 10.18
C LEU A 29 -7.16 2.14 11.14
N LYS A 30 -5.96 1.79 11.62
CA LYS A 30 -5.77 0.73 12.62
C LYS A 30 -6.36 1.13 13.98
N GLU A 31 -6.09 2.35 14.45
CA GLU A 31 -6.64 2.88 15.70
C GLU A 31 -8.18 2.99 15.67
N ALA A 32 -8.74 3.34 14.51
CA ALA A 32 -10.19 3.38 14.31
C ALA A 32 -10.81 1.98 14.14
N ASN A 33 -10.03 0.90 14.23
CA ASN A 33 -10.45 -0.48 13.94
C ASN A 33 -11.08 -0.69 12.55
N LEU A 34 -10.75 0.19 11.60
CA LEU A 34 -11.26 0.14 10.23
C LEU A 34 -10.40 -0.72 9.30
N LEU A 35 -9.13 -0.94 9.65
CA LEU A 35 -8.19 -1.69 8.83
C LEU A 35 -7.42 -2.71 9.67
N LYS A 36 -7.49 -3.98 9.27
CA LYS A 36 -6.73 -5.08 9.85
C LYS A 36 -5.65 -5.51 8.86
N VAL A 37 -4.41 -5.16 9.12
CA VAL A 37 -3.26 -5.52 8.29
C VAL A 37 -2.08 -5.91 9.15
N GLN A 38 -1.26 -6.80 8.61
CA GLN A 38 0.05 -7.12 9.15
C GLN A 38 1.12 -6.44 8.30
N GLU A 39 1.94 -5.64 8.94
CA GLU A 39 3.10 -5.02 8.32
C GLU A 39 4.34 -5.89 8.58
N LYS A 40 5.22 -5.99 7.59
CA LYS A 40 6.58 -6.49 7.83
C LYS A 40 7.37 -5.40 8.51
N GLU A 41 7.81 -5.67 9.72
CA GLU A 41 8.68 -4.75 10.44
C GLU A 41 10.11 -4.85 9.92
N SER A 42 10.70 -3.73 9.63
CA SER A 42 12.13 -3.63 9.38
C SER A 42 12.87 -3.53 10.73
N ASN A 43 13.28 -4.63 11.29
CA ASN A 43 14.18 -4.65 12.46
C ASN A 43 15.60 -4.27 12.04
N LEU A 44 15.73 -3.11 11.41
CA LEU A 44 17.02 -2.60 10.94
C LEU A 44 17.77 -2.00 12.14
N ILE A 45 18.41 -2.87 12.90
CA ILE A 45 19.30 -2.45 13.97
C ILE A 45 20.66 -2.18 13.35
N ALA A 46 21.14 -0.95 13.48
CA ALA A 46 22.50 -0.58 13.16
C ALA A 46 23.46 -1.21 14.19
N LYS A 47 23.76 -2.51 14.02
CA LYS A 47 24.72 -3.23 14.86
C LYS A 47 26.13 -3.04 14.30
N ASP A 48 27.09 -2.88 15.21
CA ASP A 48 28.53 -2.86 14.89
C ASP A 48 28.99 -1.81 13.88
N ILE A 49 28.23 -0.70 13.76
CA ILE A 49 28.62 0.46 12.95
C ILE A 49 28.95 1.66 13.84
N SER A 50 29.91 2.49 13.41
CA SER A 50 30.32 3.69 14.13
C SER A 50 29.17 4.70 14.21
N PHE A 51 29.23 5.62 15.18
CA PHE A 51 28.25 6.68 15.35
C PHE A 51 28.11 7.55 14.08
N ILE A 52 29.22 7.82 13.40
CA ILE A 52 29.25 8.60 12.14
C ILE A 52 28.51 7.85 11.02
N GLU A 53 28.70 6.54 10.90
CA GLU A 53 28.08 5.73 9.86
C GLU A 53 26.58 5.49 10.10
N LYS A 54 26.13 5.62 11.36
CA LYS A 54 24.73 5.40 11.74
C LYS A 54 23.74 6.29 10.96
N SER A 55 24.08 7.55 10.74
CA SER A 55 23.24 8.47 9.99
C SER A 55 23.14 8.09 8.52
N SER A 56 24.24 7.67 7.91
CA SER A 56 24.29 7.17 6.53
C SER A 56 23.52 5.86 6.37
N PHE A 57 23.66 4.94 7.34
CA PHE A 57 22.89 3.71 7.36
C PHE A 57 21.37 3.98 7.41
N ILE A 58 20.92 4.84 8.34
CA ILE A 58 19.49 5.20 8.46
C ILE A 58 19.01 5.91 7.19
N GLY A 59 19.83 6.79 6.61
CA GLY A 59 19.53 7.47 5.36
C GLY A 59 19.36 6.52 4.18
N ALA A 60 20.20 5.49 4.09
CA ALA A 60 20.14 4.45 3.06
C ALA A 60 18.84 3.62 3.13
N GLN A 61 18.19 3.55 4.28
CA GLN A 61 16.92 2.83 4.45
C GLN A 61 15.70 3.62 3.95
N LYS A 62 15.85 4.88 3.60
CA LYS A 62 14.75 5.68 3.05
C LYS A 62 14.52 5.33 1.57
N ILE A 63 13.26 5.03 1.24
CA ILE A 63 12.84 4.88 -0.16
C ILE A 63 12.45 6.28 -0.63
N GLY A 64 13.38 6.96 -1.30
CA GLY A 64 13.18 8.35 -1.78
C GLY A 64 12.27 8.45 -3.00
N GLY A 65 12.11 7.36 -3.73
CA GLY A 65 11.30 7.22 -4.93
C GLY A 65 11.93 6.21 -5.89
N ALA A 66 11.21 5.14 -6.17
CA ALA A 66 11.64 4.11 -7.10
C ALA A 66 10.41 3.47 -7.77
N ILE A 67 10.64 2.79 -8.88
CA ILE A 67 9.61 2.13 -9.67
C ILE A 67 9.78 0.63 -9.51
N PHE A 68 8.67 -0.03 -9.18
CA PHE A 68 8.64 -1.45 -8.90
C PHE A 68 7.59 -2.15 -9.74
N GLU A 69 7.94 -3.33 -10.22
CA GLU A 69 7.01 -4.22 -10.92
C GLU A 69 6.06 -4.89 -9.93
N THR A 70 4.79 -4.88 -10.30
CA THR A 70 3.75 -5.67 -9.61
C THR A 70 3.05 -6.60 -10.58
N LYS A 71 2.56 -7.71 -10.08
CA LYS A 71 1.60 -8.59 -10.78
C LYS A 71 0.20 -8.22 -10.32
N ILE A 72 -0.73 -8.16 -11.28
CA ILE A 72 -2.11 -7.75 -11.03
C ILE A 72 -3.09 -8.84 -11.44
N ASP A 73 -4.12 -9.00 -10.64
CA ASP A 73 -5.29 -9.80 -10.97
C ASP A 73 -6.26 -8.93 -11.80
N ARG A 74 -6.29 -9.15 -13.11
CA ARG A 74 -7.12 -8.40 -14.06
C ARG A 74 -8.62 -8.67 -13.92
N SER A 75 -9.01 -9.75 -13.27
CA SER A 75 -10.41 -10.07 -13.00
C SER A 75 -11.00 -9.23 -11.86
N HIS A 76 -10.12 -8.69 -10.99
CA HIS A 76 -10.55 -7.85 -9.88
C HIS A 76 -10.92 -6.43 -10.35
N PRO A 77 -12.07 -5.87 -9.91
CA PRO A 77 -12.56 -4.56 -10.37
C PRO A 77 -11.57 -3.40 -10.22
N ILE A 78 -10.70 -3.44 -9.20
CA ILE A 78 -9.65 -2.41 -8.99
C ILE A 78 -8.69 -2.31 -10.18
N ASN A 79 -8.52 -3.39 -10.94
CA ASN A 79 -7.59 -3.49 -12.06
C ASN A 79 -8.28 -3.42 -13.44
N TYR A 80 -9.57 -3.09 -13.50
CA TYR A 80 -10.28 -2.99 -14.78
C TYR A 80 -9.66 -1.94 -15.69
N GLY A 81 -9.60 -2.27 -16.97
CA GLY A 81 -8.97 -1.43 -18.01
C GLY A 81 -7.44 -1.55 -18.07
N GLN A 82 -6.81 -2.41 -17.26
CA GLN A 82 -5.40 -2.78 -17.45
C GLN A 82 -5.28 -3.86 -18.53
N THR A 83 -4.34 -3.67 -19.46
CA THR A 83 -4.11 -4.59 -20.58
C THR A 83 -3.14 -5.71 -20.24
N ASP A 84 -2.17 -5.41 -19.38
CA ASP A 84 -1.10 -6.32 -19.01
C ASP A 84 -1.35 -6.98 -17.65
N SER A 85 -0.72 -8.10 -17.39
CA SER A 85 -0.72 -8.80 -16.10
C SER A 85 0.30 -8.25 -15.11
N SER A 86 1.13 -7.30 -15.54
CA SER A 86 2.06 -6.55 -14.70
C SER A 86 1.83 -5.06 -14.80
N MET A 87 2.18 -4.35 -13.73
CA MET A 87 2.02 -2.89 -13.67
C MET A 87 3.18 -2.28 -12.89
N PRO A 88 3.88 -1.28 -13.46
CA PRO A 88 4.89 -0.53 -12.72
C PRO A 88 4.23 0.43 -11.74
N ILE A 89 4.65 0.39 -10.48
CA ILE A 89 4.16 1.28 -9.42
C ILE A 89 5.31 2.16 -8.92
N PHE A 90 5.08 3.46 -8.84
CA PHE A 90 5.95 4.38 -8.14
C PHE A 90 5.75 4.24 -6.63
N ARG A 91 6.85 4.16 -5.87
CA ARG A 91 6.82 4.01 -4.43
C ARG A 91 7.84 4.92 -3.75
N ASN A 92 7.40 5.61 -2.69
CA ASN A 92 8.26 6.39 -1.81
C ASN A 92 7.86 6.25 -0.33
N SER A 93 7.35 5.09 0.05
CA SER A 93 7.06 4.73 1.45
C SER A 93 7.81 3.47 1.85
N ALA A 94 8.03 3.29 3.15
CA ALA A 94 8.60 2.09 3.75
C ALA A 94 7.54 1.25 4.48
N ILE A 95 6.30 1.27 3.99
CA ILE A 95 5.18 0.49 4.54
C ILE A 95 5.08 -0.82 3.76
N PHE A 96 5.37 -1.95 4.37
CA PHE A 96 5.39 -3.27 3.74
C PHE A 96 4.23 -4.12 4.28
N LEU A 97 3.17 -4.29 3.48
CA LEU A 97 2.00 -5.08 3.89
C LEU A 97 2.17 -6.55 3.53
N ASN A 98 1.97 -7.43 4.49
CA ASN A 98 1.82 -8.84 4.20
C ASN A 98 0.57 -9.08 3.35
N GLN A 99 0.65 -10.09 2.49
CA GLN A 99 -0.52 -10.56 1.77
C GLN A 99 -1.51 -11.20 2.73
N ASP A 100 -2.79 -11.00 2.47
CA ASP A 100 -3.87 -11.72 3.12
C ASP A 100 -3.99 -13.14 2.56
N GLN A 101 -4.54 -14.06 3.32
CA GLN A 101 -4.89 -15.39 2.82
C GLN A 101 -5.91 -15.34 1.69
N GLN A 102 -6.85 -14.40 1.73
CA GLN A 102 -7.79 -14.15 0.65
C GLN A 102 -7.15 -13.30 -0.44
N SER A 103 -6.88 -13.92 -1.59
CA SER A 103 -6.25 -13.24 -2.73
C SER A 103 -7.03 -12.03 -3.23
N TYR A 104 -8.35 -12.06 -3.12
CA TYR A 104 -9.24 -10.96 -3.48
C TYR A 104 -8.94 -9.66 -2.72
N ASN A 105 -8.47 -9.77 -1.48
CA ASN A 105 -8.11 -8.61 -0.66
C ASN A 105 -6.79 -7.93 -1.08
N ASN A 106 -5.97 -8.61 -1.90
CA ASN A 106 -4.67 -8.13 -2.39
C ASN A 106 -4.50 -8.42 -3.88
N PRO A 107 -5.29 -7.77 -4.74
CA PRO A 107 -5.30 -8.05 -6.18
C PRO A 107 -4.07 -7.52 -6.93
N ILE A 108 -3.15 -6.85 -6.23
CA ILE A 108 -1.88 -6.35 -6.75
C ILE A 108 -0.77 -6.81 -5.79
N LYS A 109 0.29 -7.42 -6.33
CA LYS A 109 1.40 -7.98 -5.52
C LYS A 109 2.73 -7.63 -6.16
N TYR A 110 3.74 -7.32 -5.35
CA TYR A 110 5.10 -7.14 -5.87
C TYR A 110 5.64 -8.45 -6.43
N SER A 111 6.35 -8.38 -7.56
CA SER A 111 7.00 -9.53 -8.18
C SER A 111 8.17 -10.04 -7.32
N SER A 112 8.73 -11.19 -7.67
CA SER A 112 9.90 -11.76 -6.98
C SER A 112 11.18 -10.94 -7.21
N SER A 113 11.24 -10.16 -8.29
CA SER A 113 12.32 -9.23 -8.61
C SER A 113 11.74 -7.86 -8.97
N PRO A 114 11.21 -7.11 -7.97
CA PRO A 114 10.32 -6.01 -8.26
C PRO A 114 11.00 -4.72 -8.72
N LEU A 115 12.27 -4.48 -8.46
CA LEU A 115 12.92 -3.20 -8.80
C LEU A 115 13.10 -3.05 -10.32
N ILE A 116 12.43 -2.04 -10.88
CA ILE A 116 12.60 -1.63 -12.29
C ILE A 116 13.60 -0.48 -12.39
N SER A 117 13.45 0.55 -11.54
CA SER A 117 14.28 1.75 -11.58
C SER A 117 14.33 2.45 -10.24
N GLY A 118 15.42 3.14 -9.95
CA GLY A 118 15.65 3.87 -8.71
C GLY A 118 16.44 3.07 -7.68
N TYR A 119 16.43 3.55 -6.43
CA TYR A 119 17.19 2.97 -5.33
C TYR A 119 16.27 2.41 -4.23
N ILE A 120 16.66 1.26 -3.73
CA ILE A 120 16.13 0.64 -2.51
C ILE A 120 17.28 -0.11 -1.82
N SER A 121 17.39 -0.04 -0.48
CA SER A 121 18.37 -0.83 0.25
C SER A 121 18.09 -2.34 0.10
N LYS A 122 19.12 -3.16 0.26
CA LYS A 122 19.00 -4.62 0.15
C LYS A 122 17.98 -5.17 1.16
N GLU A 123 17.97 -4.62 2.35
CA GLU A 123 17.06 -4.98 3.43
C GLU A 123 15.61 -4.68 3.05
N ASN A 124 15.33 -3.44 2.65
CA ASN A 124 13.99 -3.04 2.21
C ASN A 124 13.54 -3.78 0.95
N TYR A 125 14.46 -4.08 0.04
CA TYR A 125 14.17 -4.89 -1.14
C TYR A 125 13.71 -6.31 -0.76
N ASN A 126 14.37 -6.93 0.22
CA ASN A 126 13.97 -8.24 0.71
C ASN A 126 12.63 -8.22 1.45
N LEU A 127 12.33 -7.13 2.18
CA LEU A 127 11.02 -6.93 2.80
C LEU A 127 9.92 -6.74 1.76
N LEU A 128 10.21 -6.01 0.68
CA LEU A 128 9.23 -5.69 -0.36
C LEU A 128 8.73 -6.92 -1.12
N LYS A 129 9.62 -7.89 -1.35
CA LYS A 129 9.27 -9.13 -2.05
C LYS A 129 8.05 -9.80 -1.39
N SER A 130 7.13 -10.26 -2.21
CA SER A 130 5.92 -10.95 -1.75
C SER A 130 5.01 -10.11 -0.83
N THR A 131 5.12 -8.78 -0.89
CA THR A 131 4.16 -7.88 -0.23
C THR A 131 3.13 -7.34 -1.23
N THR A 132 2.15 -6.60 -0.72
CA THR A 132 1.11 -5.96 -1.53
C THR A 132 1.12 -4.45 -1.33
N PRO A 133 0.95 -3.64 -2.39
CA PRO A 133 0.80 -2.19 -2.26
C PRO A 133 -0.64 -1.77 -1.92
N ILE A 134 -1.59 -2.70 -1.93
CA ILE A 134 -3.01 -2.41 -1.72
C ILE A 134 -3.64 -3.45 -0.78
N LYS A 135 -4.55 -2.98 0.04
CA LYS A 135 -5.45 -3.82 0.83
C LYS A 135 -6.88 -3.35 0.61
N ILE A 136 -7.74 -4.30 0.23
CA ILE A 136 -9.18 -4.10 0.14
C ILE A 136 -9.81 -4.94 1.23
N GLN A 137 -10.53 -4.30 2.13
CA GLN A 137 -11.15 -4.97 3.27
C GLN A 137 -12.63 -4.62 3.33
N LYS A 138 -13.48 -5.63 3.30
CA LYS A 138 -14.90 -5.48 3.61
C LYS A 138 -15.05 -5.14 5.09
N PHE A 139 -15.89 -4.17 5.39
CA PHE A 139 -16.20 -3.73 6.74
C PHE A 139 -17.72 -3.58 6.89
N SER A 140 -18.38 -4.59 7.44
CA SER A 140 -19.84 -4.69 7.49
C SER A 140 -20.47 -4.49 6.11
N LYS A 141 -21.26 -3.44 5.88
CA LYS A 141 -21.86 -3.12 4.58
C LYS A 141 -20.95 -2.29 3.68
N GLY A 142 -19.94 -1.63 4.25
CA GLY A 142 -18.97 -0.82 3.52
C GLY A 142 -17.64 -1.50 3.31
N LYS A 143 -16.63 -0.72 2.99
CA LYS A 143 -15.27 -1.22 2.79
C LYS A 143 -14.20 -0.16 2.97
N VAL A 144 -12.99 -0.64 3.23
CA VAL A 144 -11.79 0.17 3.30
C VAL A 144 -10.84 -0.28 2.20
N ILE A 145 -10.38 0.66 1.38
CA ILE A 145 -9.36 0.45 0.36
C ILE A 145 -8.14 1.24 0.81
N TYR A 146 -7.07 0.54 1.12
CA TYR A 146 -5.83 1.17 1.58
C TYR A 146 -4.70 0.95 0.59
N LEU A 147 -3.96 2.00 0.31
CA LEU A 147 -2.83 2.05 -0.64
C LEU A 147 -1.57 2.53 0.07
N THR A 148 -0.48 1.79 -0.08
CA THR A 148 0.81 2.14 0.57
C THR A 148 1.45 3.39 -0.03
N ASP A 149 1.13 3.71 -1.28
CA ASP A 149 1.74 4.82 -2.02
C ASP A 149 0.70 5.61 -2.84
N ASN A 150 1.07 6.79 -3.32
CA ASN A 150 0.19 7.63 -4.12
C ASN A 150 0.12 7.12 -5.56
N THR A 151 -1.04 6.64 -5.98
CA THR A 151 -1.31 6.15 -7.33
C THR A 151 -1.32 7.24 -8.39
N ASN A 152 -1.47 8.49 -7.98
CA ASN A 152 -1.54 9.68 -8.84
C ASN A 152 -0.32 10.60 -8.66
N PHE A 153 0.86 10.03 -8.43
CA PHE A 153 2.06 10.77 -8.10
C PHE A 153 2.34 11.88 -9.12
N ARG A 154 2.33 13.13 -8.64
CA ARG A 154 2.58 14.37 -9.41
C ARG A 154 1.72 14.52 -10.68
N ALA A 155 0.58 13.84 -10.76
CA ALA A 155 -0.33 13.85 -11.91
C ALA A 155 0.28 13.44 -13.27
N PHE A 156 1.51 12.93 -13.31
CA PHE A 156 2.15 12.46 -14.55
C PHE A 156 2.29 10.93 -14.63
N TRP A 157 2.15 10.21 -13.50
CA TRP A 157 2.24 8.76 -13.48
C TRP A 157 0.90 8.12 -13.87
N TYR A 158 0.64 8.03 -15.17
CA TYR A 158 -0.65 7.57 -15.69
C TYR A 158 -0.93 6.09 -15.47
N GLY A 159 0.09 5.23 -15.35
CA GLY A 159 -0.07 3.78 -15.25
C GLY A 159 -0.94 3.32 -14.08
N THR A 160 -0.93 4.05 -12.96
CA THR A 160 -1.68 3.71 -11.75
C THR A 160 -2.90 4.59 -11.47
N ASN A 161 -3.17 5.61 -12.29
CA ASN A 161 -4.35 6.48 -12.11
C ASN A 161 -5.66 5.70 -12.10
N LYS A 162 -5.77 4.65 -12.94
CA LYS A 162 -6.94 3.78 -13.01
C LYS A 162 -7.26 3.11 -11.68
N ILE A 163 -6.27 2.84 -10.83
CA ILE A 163 -6.50 2.23 -9.51
C ILE A 163 -7.40 3.12 -8.66
N LEU A 164 -7.09 4.42 -8.56
CA LEU A 164 -7.94 5.35 -7.80
C LEU A 164 -9.31 5.50 -8.45
N MET A 165 -9.36 5.64 -9.78
CA MET A 165 -10.64 5.77 -10.49
C MET A 165 -11.50 4.53 -10.29
N ASN A 166 -10.93 3.34 -10.41
CA ASN A 166 -11.63 2.08 -10.18
C ASN A 166 -12.06 1.94 -8.71
N ALA A 167 -11.24 2.38 -7.76
CA ALA A 167 -11.61 2.41 -6.35
C ALA A 167 -12.84 3.29 -6.09
N ILE A 168 -13.03 4.37 -6.85
CA ILE A 168 -14.19 5.25 -6.74
C ILE A 168 -15.40 4.65 -7.46
N PHE A 169 -15.25 4.26 -8.74
CA PHE A 169 -16.37 3.86 -9.58
C PHE A 169 -16.85 2.44 -9.35
N PHE A 170 -15.94 1.52 -9.08
CA PHE A 170 -16.26 0.10 -8.95
C PHE A 170 -16.27 -0.41 -7.50
N SER A 171 -16.17 0.49 -6.53
CA SER A 171 -16.20 0.08 -5.11
C SER A 171 -17.46 -0.71 -4.74
N GLY A 172 -18.60 -0.43 -5.38
CA GLY A 172 -19.83 -1.14 -5.12
C GLY A 172 -19.80 -2.65 -5.44
N ILE A 173 -18.96 -3.06 -6.39
CA ILE A 173 -18.84 -4.45 -6.85
C ILE A 173 -17.56 -5.17 -6.38
N MET A 174 -16.73 -4.52 -5.54
CA MET A 174 -15.54 -5.10 -4.92
C MET A 174 -15.88 -5.87 -3.65
#